data_d9883a1d268a24cb74f75d9f9e29fc01
#
_entry.id   d9883a1d268a24cb74f75d9f9e29fc01
#
_cell.length_a   1.000
_cell.length_b   1.000
_cell.length_c   1.000
_cell.angle_alpha   90.00
_cell.angle_beta   90.00
_cell.angle_gamma   90.00
#
_symmetry.space_group_name_H-M   'P 1'
#
loop_
_entity.id
_entity.type
_entity.pdbx_description
1 polymer ?
#
loop_
_entity_poly.entity_id
_entity_poly.type
_entity_poly.pdbx_seq_one_letter_code
_entity_poly.pdbx_strand_id
1 'polypeptide(L)'
;MLRLIITFITNSPAHDTPRPAALVLVPHTVCQGRSVVTPISFSPWEMFLSAGPVVRCVMILLAVASLLTWTIFIAKSIELLRVRLTLHKAEKSLEEANTLDLGEEWTRGNSSIAHTLVMAAEAERRRSRDIPDDGEGLKERIVLHLERLESAEGRRLMRGTGLLATIGATSPFIGLFGTVWGIMTSFTGIAASKATSLAVVAPGIAEALLATALGLVAAIPAVVIYNHLARQTASCRAQVADLTALVMRLVSRDLGRMHMLMAQDNIVRLGGQSHDARAAAE
;
A
#
# COMPACT_ATOMS: atom_id res chain seq x y z
N MET A 1 16.82 2.34 -6.46
CA MET A 1 15.91 3.08 -7.34
C MET A 1 16.00 4.60 -7.14
N LEU A 2 16.05 5.12 -5.91
CA LEU A 2 16.22 6.57 -5.65
C LEU A 2 17.53 7.15 -6.24
N ARG A 3 18.65 6.40 -6.20
CA ARG A 3 19.92 6.79 -6.83
C ARG A 3 19.83 6.91 -8.37
N LEU A 4 18.99 6.10 -9.01
CA LEU A 4 18.85 6.09 -10.48
C LEU A 4 18.10 7.32 -10.97
N ILE A 5 17.10 7.81 -10.22
CA ILE A 5 16.33 9.01 -10.57
C ILE A 5 17.18 10.27 -10.38
N ILE A 6 17.98 10.33 -9.32
CA ILE A 6 18.87 11.46 -9.05
C ILE A 6 20.02 11.51 -10.09
N THR A 7 20.54 10.37 -10.52
CA THR A 7 21.62 10.29 -11.52
C THR A 7 21.12 10.69 -12.92
N PHE A 8 19.85 10.43 -13.26
CA PHE A 8 19.30 10.83 -14.56
C PHE A 8 19.06 12.35 -14.68
N ILE A 9 18.85 13.04 -13.55
CA ILE A 9 18.65 14.51 -13.53
C ILE A 9 20.00 15.25 -13.55
N THR A 10 21.10 14.63 -13.06
CA THR A 10 22.40 15.30 -12.95
C THR A 10 23.39 15.00 -14.06
N ASN A 11 23.13 13.99 -14.91
CA ASN A 11 24.07 13.56 -15.95
C ASN A 11 23.51 13.80 -17.35
N SER A 12 23.45 15.08 -17.76
CA SER A 12 23.35 15.44 -19.17
C SER A 12 24.76 15.44 -19.76
N PRO A 13 25.04 14.67 -20.83
CA PRO A 13 26.38 14.63 -21.41
C PRO A 13 26.73 15.98 -22.01
N ALA A 14 27.84 16.55 -21.52
CA ALA A 14 28.48 17.70 -22.14
C ALA A 14 28.90 17.32 -23.57
N HIS A 15 28.35 18.07 -24.54
CA HIS A 15 28.68 17.93 -25.93
C HIS A 15 30.14 18.35 -26.12
N ASP A 16 30.97 17.39 -26.47
CA ASP A 16 32.36 17.57 -26.87
C ASP A 16 32.36 18.28 -28.23
N THR A 17 32.92 19.49 -28.30
CA THR A 17 33.11 20.24 -29.54
C THR A 17 34.49 19.97 -30.07
N PRO A 18 34.67 19.61 -31.38
CA PRO A 18 36.01 19.45 -31.98
C PRO A 18 36.70 20.79 -32.16
N ARG A 19 37.95 20.83 -31.80
CA ARG A 19 38.85 21.96 -32.03
C ARG A 19 39.06 22.18 -33.55
N PRO A 20 38.96 23.41 -34.09
CA PRO A 20 39.55 23.73 -35.37
C PRO A 20 40.96 24.29 -35.23
N ALA A 21 41.81 23.89 -36.15
CA ALA A 21 43.19 24.36 -36.31
C ALA A 21 43.27 25.70 -37.05
N ALA A 22 44.32 26.44 -36.69
CA ALA A 22 45.11 27.42 -37.43
C ALA A 22 44.45 28.75 -37.94
N LEU A 23 44.82 29.73 -37.22
CA LEU A 23 45.44 31.01 -37.54
C LEU A 23 45.27 31.61 -38.96
N VAL A 24 44.54 32.72 -39.05
CA VAL A 24 44.89 33.85 -39.95
C VAL A 24 44.64 35.16 -39.20
N LEU A 25 45.70 35.93 -39.00
CA LEU A 25 45.71 37.27 -38.43
C LEU A 25 45.14 38.27 -39.45
N VAL A 26 44.08 38.99 -39.11
CA VAL A 26 43.68 40.23 -39.73
C VAL A 26 43.26 41.24 -38.66
N PRO A 27 43.90 42.42 -38.57
CA PRO A 27 43.50 43.40 -37.57
C PRO A 27 42.36 44.29 -38.14
N HIS A 28 41.16 44.04 -37.66
CA HIS A 28 40.08 45.03 -37.81
C HIS A 28 39.54 45.38 -36.43
N THR A 29 39.83 46.58 -36.02
CA THR A 29 39.25 47.29 -34.89
C THR A 29 37.79 47.54 -35.20
N VAL A 30 36.91 46.64 -34.73
CA VAL A 30 35.45 46.85 -34.70
C VAL A 30 35.07 46.92 -33.23
N CYS A 31 34.51 48.04 -32.80
CA CYS A 31 33.82 48.19 -31.54
C CYS A 31 32.71 47.15 -31.43
N GLN A 32 33.04 46.02 -30.84
CA GLN A 32 32.09 44.96 -30.53
C GLN A 32 31.40 45.34 -29.23
N GLY A 33 30.24 45.96 -29.33
CA GLY A 33 29.26 45.98 -28.23
C GLY A 33 29.02 44.52 -27.82
N ARG A 34 29.65 44.11 -26.74
CA ARG A 34 29.50 42.80 -26.12
C ARG A 34 28.08 42.73 -25.58
N SER A 35 27.13 42.33 -26.44
CA SER A 35 25.84 41.84 -25.93
C SER A 35 26.19 40.62 -25.05
N VAL A 36 26.18 40.79 -23.75
CA VAL A 36 26.23 39.70 -22.81
C VAL A 36 24.95 38.90 -23.02
N VAL A 37 25.03 37.92 -23.92
CA VAL A 37 24.00 36.89 -24.00
C VAL A 37 24.17 36.13 -22.71
N THR A 38 23.42 36.52 -21.69
CA THR A 38 23.26 35.71 -20.46
C THR A 38 22.77 34.35 -20.92
N PRO A 39 23.49 33.26 -20.65
CA PRO A 39 23.02 31.94 -20.97
C PRO A 39 21.67 31.76 -20.26
N ILE A 40 20.60 31.49 -21.02
CA ILE A 40 19.31 31.16 -20.44
C ILE A 40 19.51 29.82 -19.75
N SER A 41 19.72 29.84 -18.43
CA SER A 41 19.81 28.63 -17.63
C SER A 41 18.41 28.07 -17.48
N PHE A 42 18.13 26.96 -18.17
CA PHE A 42 16.87 26.20 -18.00
C PHE A 42 16.94 25.39 -16.71
N SER A 43 17.16 26.05 -15.57
CA SER A 43 17.06 25.39 -14.28
C SER A 43 15.58 25.09 -13.96
N PRO A 44 15.21 23.86 -13.55
CA PRO A 44 13.85 23.53 -13.16
C PRO A 44 13.29 24.49 -12.09
N TRP A 45 14.15 25.03 -11.22
CA TRP A 45 13.79 26.00 -10.21
C TRP A 45 13.42 27.37 -10.79
N GLU A 46 14.20 27.87 -11.73
CA GLU A 46 13.90 29.13 -12.41
C GLU A 46 12.60 28.99 -13.24
N MET A 47 12.41 27.85 -13.92
CA MET A 47 11.17 27.55 -14.64
C MET A 47 9.96 27.49 -13.73
N PHE A 48 10.10 26.99 -12.48
CA PHE A 48 9.03 27.05 -11.50
C PHE A 48 8.70 28.48 -11.06
N LEU A 49 9.71 29.31 -10.85
CA LEU A 49 9.54 30.69 -10.41
C LEU A 49 8.96 31.60 -11.50
N SER A 50 9.27 31.32 -12.77
CA SER A 50 8.76 32.09 -13.92
C SER A 50 7.37 31.62 -14.37
N ALA A 51 6.98 30.39 -14.01
CA ALA A 51 5.71 29.79 -14.42
C ALA A 51 4.49 30.64 -14.02
N GLY A 52 3.51 30.67 -14.91
CA GLY A 52 2.22 31.32 -14.65
C GLY A 52 1.50 30.70 -13.46
N PRO A 53 0.57 31.42 -12.80
CA PRO A 53 -0.04 31.01 -11.54
C PRO A 53 -0.74 29.64 -11.61
N VAL A 54 -1.42 29.35 -12.72
CA VAL A 54 -2.11 28.06 -12.91
C VAL A 54 -1.11 26.90 -13.04
N VAL A 55 -0.08 27.06 -13.89
CA VAL A 55 0.95 26.03 -14.07
C VAL A 55 1.72 25.81 -12.78
N ARG A 56 2.00 26.87 -12.01
CA ARG A 56 2.63 26.77 -10.70
C ARG A 56 1.77 26.01 -9.70
N CYS A 57 0.46 26.28 -9.65
CA CYS A 57 -0.47 25.49 -8.81
C CYS A 57 -0.47 24.02 -9.19
N VAL A 58 -0.46 23.68 -10.48
CA VAL A 58 -0.37 22.30 -10.97
C VAL A 58 0.93 21.64 -10.49
N MET A 59 2.07 22.31 -10.64
CA MET A 59 3.36 21.76 -10.19
C MET A 59 3.40 21.54 -8.67
N ILE A 60 2.86 22.47 -7.86
CA ILE A 60 2.76 22.30 -6.40
C ILE A 60 1.86 21.11 -6.06
N LEU A 61 0.69 20.99 -6.69
CA LEU A 61 -0.22 19.87 -6.48
C LEU A 61 0.45 18.52 -6.76
N LEU A 62 1.19 18.41 -7.87
CA LEU A 62 1.93 17.20 -8.23
C LEU A 62 3.09 16.91 -7.26
N ALA A 63 3.80 17.92 -6.76
CA ALA A 63 4.83 17.77 -5.75
C ALA A 63 4.23 17.24 -4.43
N VAL A 64 3.10 17.79 -3.99
CA VAL A 64 2.38 17.30 -2.80
C VAL A 64 1.90 15.87 -3.00
N ALA A 65 1.35 15.52 -4.16
CA ALA A 65 0.94 14.15 -4.50
C ALA A 65 2.13 13.17 -4.45
N SER A 66 3.30 13.58 -4.94
CA SER A 66 4.53 12.79 -4.85
C SER A 66 4.96 12.57 -3.40
N LEU A 67 4.96 13.61 -2.55
CA LEU A 67 5.27 13.48 -1.13
C LEU A 67 4.30 12.57 -0.39
N LEU A 68 3.00 12.69 -0.68
CA LEU A 68 1.97 11.79 -0.12
C LEU A 68 2.21 10.34 -0.53
N THR A 69 2.60 10.09 -1.77
CA THR A 69 2.92 8.76 -2.27
C THR A 69 4.02 8.09 -1.43
N TRP A 70 5.13 8.79 -1.18
CA TRP A 70 6.23 8.27 -0.37
C TRP A 70 5.85 8.11 1.10
N THR A 71 5.09 9.05 1.65
CA THR A 71 4.61 8.99 3.04
C THR A 71 3.73 7.76 3.26
N ILE A 72 2.76 7.53 2.38
CA ILE A 72 1.88 6.36 2.44
C ILE A 72 2.67 5.07 2.26
N PHE A 73 3.63 5.04 1.34
CA PHE A 73 4.49 3.88 1.12
C PHE A 73 5.24 3.47 2.39
N ILE A 74 5.91 4.42 3.03
CA ILE A 74 6.69 4.16 4.26
C ILE A 74 5.76 3.69 5.38
N ALA A 75 4.66 4.42 5.62
CA ALA A 75 3.71 4.09 6.68
C ALA A 75 3.10 2.70 6.49
N LYS A 76 2.62 2.38 5.29
CA LYS A 76 2.01 1.08 4.97
C LYS A 76 3.00 -0.06 4.94
N SER A 77 4.22 0.16 4.46
CA SER A 77 5.27 -0.88 4.48
C SER A 77 5.61 -1.28 5.91
N ILE A 78 5.72 -0.32 6.83
CA ILE A 78 5.97 -0.59 8.25
C ILE A 78 4.78 -1.31 8.89
N GLU A 79 3.54 -0.87 8.60
CA GLU A 79 2.32 -1.52 9.09
C GLU A 79 2.25 -2.98 8.65
N LEU A 80 2.38 -3.26 7.34
CA LEU A 80 2.30 -4.60 6.79
C LEU A 80 3.44 -5.52 7.29
N LEU A 81 4.65 -4.98 7.45
CA LEU A 81 5.76 -5.74 8.01
C LEU A 81 5.46 -6.18 9.45
N ARG A 82 4.96 -5.28 10.29
CA ARG A 82 4.57 -5.60 11.67
C ARG A 82 3.47 -6.65 11.72
N VAL A 83 2.42 -6.48 10.90
CA VAL A 83 1.32 -7.44 10.81
C VAL A 83 1.85 -8.82 10.40
N ARG A 84 2.66 -8.90 9.35
CA ARG A 84 3.22 -10.17 8.86
C ARG A 84 4.07 -10.88 9.92
N LEU A 85 4.91 -10.15 10.64
CA LEU A 85 5.73 -10.73 11.72
C LEU A 85 4.87 -11.25 12.87
N THR A 86 3.79 -10.56 13.19
CA THR A 86 2.85 -10.96 14.25
C THR A 86 2.05 -12.20 13.82
N LEU A 87 1.58 -12.24 12.56
CA LEU A 87 0.86 -13.39 12.01
C LEU A 87 1.73 -14.64 12.01
N HIS A 88 2.97 -14.56 11.53
CA HIS A 88 3.87 -15.72 11.48
C HIS A 88 4.20 -16.28 12.87
N LYS A 89 4.37 -15.41 13.89
CA LYS A 89 4.55 -15.86 15.27
C LYS A 89 3.29 -16.56 15.80
N ALA A 90 2.12 -16.01 15.53
CA ALA A 90 0.85 -16.57 15.97
C ALA A 90 0.54 -17.91 15.30
N GLU A 91 0.85 -18.04 14.00
CA GLU A 91 0.72 -19.28 13.24
C GLU A 91 1.52 -20.41 13.92
N LYS A 92 2.81 -20.18 14.19
CA LYS A 92 3.66 -21.15 14.87
C LYS A 92 3.11 -21.54 16.24
N SER A 93 2.67 -20.57 17.05
CA SER A 93 2.09 -20.83 18.37
C SER A 93 0.80 -21.66 18.28
N LEU A 94 -0.09 -21.35 17.33
CA LEU A 94 -1.34 -22.09 17.15
C LEU A 94 -1.14 -23.48 16.55
N GLU A 95 -0.11 -23.71 15.74
CA GLU A 95 0.24 -25.04 15.23
C GLU A 95 0.65 -26.00 16.36
N GLU A 96 1.40 -25.51 17.34
CA GLU A 96 1.87 -26.26 18.50
C GLU A 96 0.75 -26.46 19.54
N ALA A 97 -0.32 -25.64 19.52
CA ALA A 97 -1.44 -25.76 20.44
C ALA A 97 -2.28 -27.02 20.17
N ASN A 98 -2.61 -27.74 21.25
CA ASN A 98 -3.45 -28.93 21.16
C ASN A 98 -4.92 -28.68 21.49
N THR A 99 -5.24 -27.57 22.17
CA THR A 99 -6.57 -27.15 22.60
C THR A 99 -6.79 -25.67 22.32
N LEU A 100 -8.06 -25.27 22.26
CA LEU A 100 -8.42 -23.86 22.07
C LEU A 100 -7.98 -23.01 23.27
N ASP A 101 -8.07 -23.54 24.49
CA ASP A 101 -7.66 -22.86 25.72
C ASP A 101 -6.15 -22.54 25.73
N LEU A 102 -5.29 -23.48 25.28
CA LEU A 102 -3.86 -23.22 25.09
C LEU A 102 -3.62 -22.18 23.99
N GLY A 103 -4.39 -22.21 22.92
CA GLY A 103 -4.36 -21.19 21.85
C GLY A 103 -4.69 -19.79 22.39
N GLU A 104 -5.67 -19.68 23.30
CA GLU A 104 -5.98 -18.42 23.98
C GLU A 104 -4.81 -17.93 24.83
N GLU A 105 -4.23 -18.80 25.67
CA GLU A 105 -3.12 -18.46 26.56
C GLU A 105 -1.89 -17.97 25.77
N TRP A 106 -1.52 -18.66 24.70
CA TRP A 106 -0.34 -18.32 23.90
C TRP A 106 -0.51 -17.07 23.03
N THR A 107 -1.74 -16.73 22.69
CA THR A 107 -2.04 -15.47 21.96
C THR A 107 -2.33 -14.31 22.91
N ARG A 108 -2.49 -14.54 24.20
CA ARG A 108 -2.74 -13.53 25.24
C ARG A 108 -1.56 -12.54 25.32
N GLY A 109 -1.86 -11.25 25.34
CA GLY A 109 -0.85 -10.20 25.35
C GLY A 109 -0.42 -9.69 23.96
N ASN A 110 -0.77 -10.38 22.89
CA ASN A 110 -0.65 -9.90 21.55
C ASN A 110 -2.01 -9.37 21.07
N SER A 111 -2.16 -8.06 20.90
CA SER A 111 -3.35 -7.47 20.26
C SER A 111 -3.37 -7.76 18.74
N SER A 112 -3.17 -9.02 18.38
CA SER A 112 -3.13 -9.52 17.01
C SER A 112 -4.50 -10.04 16.59
N ILE A 113 -4.75 -10.08 15.30
CA ILE A 113 -5.95 -10.71 14.73
C ILE A 113 -6.07 -12.18 15.19
N ALA A 114 -4.95 -12.89 15.40
CA ALA A 114 -4.95 -14.27 15.88
C ALA A 114 -5.63 -14.40 17.25
N HIS A 115 -5.31 -13.52 18.20
CA HIS A 115 -5.98 -13.48 19.49
C HIS A 115 -7.47 -13.19 19.34
N THR A 116 -7.82 -12.26 18.46
CA THR A 116 -9.23 -11.92 18.18
C THR A 116 -10.00 -13.11 17.60
N LEU A 117 -9.40 -13.90 16.70
CA LEU A 117 -10.00 -15.12 16.15
C LEU A 117 -10.22 -16.19 17.21
N VAL A 118 -9.21 -16.46 18.05
CA VAL A 118 -9.31 -17.44 19.15
C VAL A 118 -10.37 -17.03 20.15
N MET A 119 -10.37 -15.76 20.57
CA MET A 119 -11.37 -15.22 21.50
C MET A 119 -12.79 -15.27 20.94
N ALA A 120 -12.96 -15.02 19.63
CA ALA A 120 -14.25 -15.12 18.99
C ALA A 120 -14.78 -16.56 18.98
N ALA A 121 -13.92 -17.54 18.69
CA ALA A 121 -14.27 -18.97 18.75
C ALA A 121 -14.62 -19.40 20.17
N GLU A 122 -13.83 -18.98 21.18
CA GLU A 122 -14.08 -19.28 22.58
C GLU A 122 -15.38 -18.63 23.10
N ALA A 123 -15.64 -17.39 22.70
CA ALA A 123 -16.87 -16.69 23.08
C ALA A 123 -18.10 -17.42 22.54
N GLU A 124 -18.05 -17.93 21.30
CA GLU A 124 -19.16 -18.70 20.73
C GLU A 124 -19.33 -20.05 21.42
N ARG A 125 -18.22 -20.73 21.72
CA ARG A 125 -18.23 -21.99 22.52
C ARG A 125 -18.90 -21.76 23.88
N ARG A 126 -18.60 -20.67 24.56
CA ARG A 126 -19.19 -20.31 25.87
C ARG A 126 -20.68 -20.01 25.76
N ARG A 127 -21.10 -19.31 24.70
CA ARG A 127 -22.54 -18.99 24.46
C ARG A 127 -23.39 -20.20 24.13
N SER A 128 -22.77 -21.22 23.53
CA SER A 128 -23.45 -22.44 23.10
C SER A 128 -23.38 -23.57 24.14
N ARG A 129 -22.97 -23.31 25.38
CA ARG A 129 -22.92 -24.34 26.45
C ARG A 129 -24.25 -24.96 26.80
N ASP A 130 -25.34 -24.23 26.55
CA ASP A 130 -26.71 -24.67 26.82
C ASP A 130 -27.24 -25.67 25.79
N ILE A 131 -26.50 -25.88 24.68
CA ILE A 131 -26.86 -26.76 23.58
C ILE A 131 -25.70 -27.73 23.28
N PRO A 132 -25.40 -28.67 24.20
CA PRO A 132 -24.21 -29.52 24.08
C PRO A 132 -24.21 -30.49 22.90
N ASP A 133 -25.38 -30.89 22.40
CA ASP A 133 -25.53 -31.86 21.31
C ASP A 133 -25.43 -31.23 19.90
N ASP A 134 -25.38 -29.89 19.79
CA ASP A 134 -25.33 -29.16 18.52
C ASP A 134 -23.88 -28.79 18.11
N GLY A 135 -23.00 -29.80 18.05
CA GLY A 135 -21.60 -29.59 17.70
C GLY A 135 -21.38 -29.09 16.27
N GLU A 136 -22.21 -29.52 15.31
CA GLU A 136 -22.11 -29.02 13.91
C GLU A 136 -22.62 -27.58 13.78
N GLY A 137 -23.76 -27.25 14.41
CA GLY A 137 -24.26 -25.87 14.42
C GLY A 137 -23.30 -24.92 15.12
N LEU A 138 -22.59 -25.36 16.16
CA LEU A 138 -21.54 -24.56 16.79
C LEU A 138 -20.37 -24.29 15.81
N LYS A 139 -19.90 -25.29 15.08
CA LYS A 139 -18.85 -25.12 14.06
C LYS A 139 -19.28 -24.11 13.00
N GLU A 140 -20.51 -24.23 12.50
CA GLU A 140 -21.05 -23.30 11.48
C GLU A 140 -21.09 -21.86 11.99
N ARG A 141 -21.59 -21.64 13.21
CA ARG A 141 -21.62 -20.30 13.84
C ARG A 141 -20.21 -19.71 14.02
N ILE A 142 -19.25 -20.53 14.45
CA ILE A 142 -17.85 -20.09 14.56
C ILE A 142 -17.28 -19.73 13.20
N VAL A 143 -17.45 -20.57 12.16
CA VAL A 143 -16.95 -20.29 10.81
C VAL A 143 -17.48 -18.97 10.29
N LEU A 144 -18.81 -18.75 10.36
CA LEU A 144 -19.43 -17.50 9.93
C LEU A 144 -18.88 -16.27 10.65
N HIS A 145 -18.60 -16.39 11.96
CA HIS A 145 -18.03 -15.29 12.74
C HIS A 145 -16.58 -15.01 12.34
N LEU A 146 -15.75 -16.06 12.21
CA LEU A 146 -14.33 -15.94 11.83
C LEU A 146 -14.17 -15.38 10.41
N GLU A 147 -14.99 -15.79 9.44
CA GLU A 147 -14.99 -15.24 8.07
C GLU A 147 -15.31 -13.74 8.06
N ARG A 148 -16.21 -13.29 8.93
CA ARG A 148 -16.53 -11.87 9.07
C ARG A 148 -15.35 -11.08 9.63
N LEU A 149 -14.62 -11.63 10.61
CA LEU A 149 -13.42 -11.02 11.17
C LEU A 149 -12.28 -10.99 10.13
N GLU A 150 -12.05 -12.08 9.40
CA GLU A 150 -11.09 -12.13 8.31
C GLU A 150 -11.37 -11.06 7.24
N SER A 151 -12.62 -10.97 6.80
CA SER A 151 -13.05 -9.98 5.82
C SER A 151 -12.88 -8.55 6.34
N ALA A 152 -13.15 -8.31 7.63
CA ALA A 152 -12.98 -7.01 8.26
C ALA A 152 -11.49 -6.60 8.32
N GLU A 153 -10.61 -7.55 8.66
CA GLU A 153 -9.16 -7.31 8.68
C GLU A 153 -8.60 -7.07 7.27
N GLY A 154 -9.06 -7.82 6.27
CA GLY A 154 -8.71 -7.58 4.88
C GLY A 154 -9.06 -6.15 4.42
N ARG A 155 -10.25 -5.66 4.77
CA ARG A 155 -10.64 -4.26 4.49
C ARG A 155 -9.79 -3.25 5.25
N ARG A 156 -9.40 -3.55 6.49
CA ARG A 156 -8.53 -2.69 7.30
C ARG A 156 -7.15 -2.54 6.67
N LEU A 157 -6.54 -3.64 6.24
CA LEU A 157 -5.22 -3.65 5.60
C LEU A 157 -5.21 -2.86 4.29
N MET A 158 -6.31 -2.91 3.51
CA MET A 158 -6.46 -2.13 2.26
C MET A 158 -6.74 -0.64 2.49
N ARG A 159 -7.08 -0.23 3.70
CA ARG A 159 -7.45 1.16 3.99
C ARG A 159 -6.28 2.10 3.75
N GLY A 160 -6.51 3.16 2.98
CA GLY A 160 -5.52 4.18 2.65
C GLY A 160 -4.69 3.91 1.38
N THR A 161 -4.68 2.68 0.83
CA THR A 161 -3.99 2.40 -0.44
C THR A 161 -4.72 2.97 -1.66
N GLY A 162 -6.03 3.19 -1.56
CA GLY A 162 -6.84 3.75 -2.63
C GLY A 162 -6.37 5.13 -3.11
N LEU A 163 -5.81 5.95 -2.20
CA LEU A 163 -5.25 7.25 -2.57
C LEU A 163 -4.08 7.12 -3.55
N LEU A 164 -3.23 6.08 -3.40
CA LEU A 164 -2.14 5.82 -4.35
C LEU A 164 -2.67 5.47 -5.75
N ALA A 165 -3.73 4.67 -5.82
CA ALA A 165 -4.39 4.36 -7.08
C ALA A 165 -4.93 5.63 -7.76
N THR A 166 -5.56 6.52 -6.98
CA THR A 166 -6.06 7.81 -7.49
C THR A 166 -4.92 8.70 -7.98
N ILE A 167 -3.85 8.89 -7.20
CA ILE A 167 -2.67 9.68 -7.61
C ILE A 167 -2.08 9.10 -8.88
N GLY A 168 -1.88 7.78 -8.94
CA GLY A 168 -1.33 7.11 -10.12
C GLY A 168 -2.16 7.31 -11.39
N ALA A 169 -3.49 7.24 -11.25
CA ALA A 169 -4.40 7.41 -12.38
C ALA A 169 -4.58 8.87 -12.81
N THR A 170 -4.59 9.82 -11.88
CA THR A 170 -4.96 11.22 -12.18
C THR A 170 -3.77 12.14 -12.45
N SER A 171 -2.59 11.89 -11.86
CA SER A 171 -1.42 12.76 -11.97
C SER A 171 -0.97 13.01 -13.42
N PRO A 172 -0.99 12.03 -14.36
CA PRO A 172 -0.63 12.30 -15.75
C PRO A 172 -1.58 13.29 -16.43
N PHE A 173 -2.88 13.21 -16.13
CA PHE A 173 -3.89 14.12 -16.69
C PHE A 173 -3.78 15.51 -16.08
N ILE A 174 -3.43 15.63 -14.79
CA ILE A 174 -3.15 16.91 -14.15
C ILE A 174 -1.92 17.57 -14.78
N GLY A 175 -0.87 16.79 -15.06
CA GLY A 175 0.31 17.27 -15.78
C GLY A 175 -0.03 17.73 -17.20
N LEU A 176 -0.82 16.94 -17.93
CA LEU A 176 -1.30 17.27 -19.28
C LEU A 176 -2.14 18.56 -19.27
N PHE A 177 -3.02 18.74 -18.29
CA PHE A 177 -3.74 20.00 -18.11
C PHE A 177 -2.78 21.18 -17.96
N GLY A 178 -1.71 21.02 -17.18
CA GLY A 178 -0.65 22.02 -17.04
C GLY A 178 0.00 22.41 -18.35
N THR A 179 0.29 21.43 -19.25
CA THR A 179 0.83 21.73 -20.58
C THR A 179 -0.14 22.45 -21.48
N VAL A 180 -1.38 22.00 -21.57
CA VAL A 180 -2.41 22.64 -22.40
C VAL A 180 -2.60 24.09 -21.96
N TRP A 181 -2.71 24.33 -20.65
CA TRP A 181 -2.86 25.69 -20.14
C TRP A 181 -1.63 26.56 -20.40
N GLY A 182 -0.42 26.07 -20.18
CA GLY A 182 0.82 26.81 -20.36
C GLY A 182 1.07 27.18 -21.82
N ILE A 183 0.82 26.25 -22.76
CA ILE A 183 0.93 26.50 -24.18
C ILE A 183 -0.13 27.54 -24.61
N MET A 184 -1.37 27.41 -24.16
CA MET A 184 -2.43 28.36 -24.46
C MET A 184 -2.06 29.78 -24.00
N THR A 185 -1.54 29.95 -22.79
CA THR A 185 -1.13 31.27 -22.28
C THR A 185 0.07 31.83 -23.03
N SER A 186 1.01 30.98 -23.49
CA SER A 186 2.14 31.40 -24.30
C SER A 186 1.69 31.96 -25.67
N PHE A 187 0.73 31.28 -26.32
CA PHE A 187 0.19 31.75 -27.59
C PHE A 187 -0.66 33.02 -27.46
N THR A 188 -1.44 33.15 -26.38
CA THR A 188 -2.19 34.41 -26.13
C THR A 188 -1.24 35.59 -25.89
N GLY A 189 -0.07 35.32 -25.25
CA GLY A 189 0.99 36.35 -25.12
C GLY A 189 1.58 36.84 -26.41
N ILE A 190 1.81 35.95 -27.42
CA ILE A 190 2.24 36.34 -28.79
C ILE A 190 1.19 37.22 -29.43
N ALA A 191 -0.07 36.79 -29.39
CA ALA A 191 -1.16 37.56 -30.03
C ALA A 191 -1.27 38.98 -29.44
N ALA A 192 -1.08 39.16 -28.15
CA ALA A 192 -1.12 40.44 -27.46
C ALA A 192 0.11 41.31 -27.75
N SER A 193 1.31 40.74 -27.83
CA SER A 193 2.57 41.47 -28.02
C SER A 193 2.92 41.71 -29.49
N LYS A 194 2.17 41.12 -30.48
CA LYS A 194 2.48 41.11 -31.91
C LYS A 194 3.92 40.67 -32.21
N ALA A 195 4.54 39.93 -31.32
CA ALA A 195 5.90 39.43 -31.47
C ALA A 195 5.91 38.21 -32.41
N THR A 196 6.78 38.21 -33.41
CA THR A 196 6.93 37.14 -34.39
C THR A 196 8.03 36.13 -34.00
N SER A 197 8.74 36.36 -32.91
CA SER A 197 9.88 35.55 -32.48
C SER A 197 9.47 34.41 -31.57
N LEU A 198 9.84 33.17 -31.92
CA LEU A 198 9.69 31.97 -31.10
C LEU A 198 10.46 32.06 -29.76
N ALA A 199 11.49 32.89 -29.70
CA ALA A 199 12.26 33.08 -28.45
C ALA A 199 11.43 33.64 -27.30
N VAL A 200 10.33 34.32 -27.58
CA VAL A 200 9.42 34.90 -26.57
C VAL A 200 8.57 33.83 -25.91
N VAL A 201 8.24 32.74 -26.61
CA VAL A 201 7.35 31.68 -26.08
C VAL A 201 8.08 30.44 -25.63
N ALA A 202 9.33 30.25 -26.04
CA ALA A 202 10.10 29.07 -25.71
C ALA A 202 10.17 28.78 -24.17
N PRO A 203 10.34 29.79 -23.29
CA PRO A 203 10.31 29.58 -21.82
C PRO A 203 8.95 29.04 -21.37
N GLY A 204 7.84 29.65 -21.78
CA GLY A 204 6.50 29.22 -21.34
C GLY A 204 6.13 27.80 -21.84
N ILE A 205 6.59 27.42 -23.05
CA ILE A 205 6.44 26.04 -23.53
C ILE A 205 7.29 25.08 -22.71
N ALA A 206 8.51 25.44 -22.35
CA ALA A 206 9.38 24.61 -21.53
C ALA A 206 8.80 24.39 -20.11
N GLU A 207 8.26 25.44 -19.47
CA GLU A 207 7.56 25.37 -18.20
C GLU A 207 6.33 24.44 -18.28
N ALA A 208 5.56 24.54 -19.34
CA ALA A 208 4.42 23.67 -19.58
C ALA A 208 4.85 22.19 -19.67
N LEU A 209 5.87 21.88 -20.46
CA LEU A 209 6.40 20.51 -20.60
C LEU A 209 6.93 19.96 -19.26
N LEU A 210 7.52 20.80 -18.41
CA LEU A 210 7.95 20.42 -17.07
C LEU A 210 6.77 19.94 -16.21
N ALA A 211 5.61 20.58 -16.32
CA ALA A 211 4.42 20.15 -15.59
C ALA A 211 3.99 18.72 -15.94
N THR A 212 4.03 18.34 -17.23
CA THR A 212 3.75 16.95 -17.63
C THR A 212 4.81 15.99 -17.15
N ALA A 213 6.09 16.34 -17.21
CA ALA A 213 7.16 15.52 -16.67
C ALA A 213 6.96 15.25 -15.18
N LEU A 214 6.60 16.26 -14.38
CA LEU A 214 6.28 16.13 -12.95
C LEU A 214 5.06 15.24 -12.73
N GLY A 215 4.04 15.32 -13.59
CA GLY A 215 2.87 14.44 -13.56
C GLY A 215 3.25 12.95 -13.68
N LEU A 216 4.14 12.64 -14.62
CA LEU A 216 4.65 11.26 -14.79
C LEU A 216 5.56 10.83 -13.64
N VAL A 217 6.42 11.70 -13.13
CA VAL A 217 7.29 11.43 -11.98
C VAL A 217 6.47 11.15 -10.72
N ALA A 218 5.32 11.76 -10.54
CA ALA A 218 4.39 11.46 -9.43
C ALA A 218 3.61 10.16 -9.68
N ALA A 219 3.12 9.94 -10.90
CA ALA A 219 2.24 8.82 -11.22
C ALA A 219 2.94 7.45 -11.21
N ILE A 220 4.12 7.35 -11.84
CA ILE A 220 4.80 6.07 -12.01
C ILE A 220 5.12 5.41 -10.66
N PRO A 221 5.76 6.10 -9.69
CA PRO A 221 5.98 5.52 -8.38
C PRO A 221 4.67 5.16 -7.66
N ALA A 222 3.63 5.99 -7.77
CA ALA A 222 2.34 5.75 -7.12
C ALA A 222 1.71 4.43 -7.59
N VAL A 223 1.71 4.15 -8.89
CA VAL A 223 1.19 2.89 -9.46
C VAL A 223 2.04 1.69 -9.03
N VAL A 224 3.36 1.80 -9.10
CA VAL A 224 4.27 0.71 -8.70
C VAL A 224 4.10 0.38 -7.22
N ILE A 225 4.05 1.40 -6.36
CA ILE A 225 3.85 1.25 -4.92
C ILE A 225 2.48 0.66 -4.61
N TYR A 226 1.42 1.15 -5.25
CA TYR A 226 0.08 0.60 -5.09
C TYR A 226 0.03 -0.89 -5.40
N ASN A 227 0.57 -1.32 -6.54
CA ASN A 227 0.62 -2.71 -6.94
C ASN A 227 1.47 -3.58 -5.97
N HIS A 228 2.57 -3.01 -5.44
CA HIS A 228 3.38 -3.69 -4.45
C HIS A 228 2.61 -3.91 -3.14
N LEU A 229 1.99 -2.86 -2.59
CA LEU A 229 1.20 -2.93 -1.36
C LEU A 229 -0.04 -3.83 -1.52
N ALA A 230 -0.70 -3.81 -2.67
CA ALA A 230 -1.84 -4.69 -2.96
C ALA A 230 -1.44 -6.16 -2.88
N ARG A 231 -0.30 -6.55 -3.47
CA ARG A 231 0.23 -7.92 -3.36
C ARG A 231 0.60 -8.30 -1.94
N GLN A 232 1.25 -7.41 -1.19
CA GLN A 232 1.59 -7.66 0.22
C GLN A 232 0.35 -7.83 1.09
N THR A 233 -0.68 -7.00 0.87
CA THR A 233 -1.96 -7.10 1.58
C THR A 233 -2.69 -8.40 1.25
N ALA A 234 -2.68 -8.84 -0.01
CA ALA A 234 -3.24 -10.13 -0.39
C ALA A 234 -2.53 -11.30 0.32
N SER A 235 -1.19 -11.27 0.42
CA SER A 235 -0.42 -12.26 1.17
C SER A 235 -0.76 -12.27 2.66
N CYS A 236 -0.87 -11.10 3.31
CA CYS A 236 -1.29 -11.03 4.71
C CYS A 236 -2.72 -11.56 4.91
N ARG A 237 -3.64 -11.28 3.98
CA ARG A 237 -5.00 -11.81 4.02
C ARG A 237 -5.03 -13.34 3.92
N ALA A 238 -4.20 -13.94 3.05
CA ALA A 238 -4.08 -15.39 2.97
C ALA A 238 -3.58 -15.98 4.30
N GLN A 239 -2.57 -15.37 4.94
CA GLN A 239 -2.11 -15.79 6.26
C GLN A 239 -3.20 -15.70 7.35
N VAL A 240 -4.08 -14.70 7.30
CA VAL A 240 -5.23 -14.62 8.22
C VAL A 240 -6.21 -15.76 7.97
N ALA A 241 -6.47 -16.14 6.71
CA ALA A 241 -7.30 -17.30 6.37
C ALA A 241 -6.68 -18.61 6.87
N ASP A 242 -5.35 -18.77 6.76
CA ASP A 242 -4.63 -19.92 7.31
C ASP A 242 -4.79 -20.01 8.85
N LEU A 243 -4.68 -18.87 9.55
CA LEU A 243 -4.96 -18.81 11.00
C LEU A 243 -6.40 -19.17 11.34
N THR A 244 -7.37 -18.73 10.55
CA THR A 244 -8.79 -19.10 10.69
C THR A 244 -8.95 -20.62 10.59
N ALA A 245 -8.32 -21.25 9.62
CA ALA A 245 -8.33 -22.71 9.46
C ALA A 245 -7.67 -23.43 10.64
N LEU A 246 -6.56 -22.89 11.20
CA LEU A 246 -5.92 -23.42 12.39
C LEU A 246 -6.84 -23.37 13.61
N VAL A 247 -7.51 -22.25 13.86
CA VAL A 247 -8.47 -22.09 14.94
C VAL A 247 -9.63 -23.08 14.80
N MET A 248 -10.18 -23.22 13.58
CA MET A 248 -11.26 -24.20 13.32
C MET A 248 -10.81 -25.65 13.55
N ARG A 249 -9.57 -25.96 13.26
CA ARG A 249 -8.98 -27.27 13.54
C ARG A 249 -8.89 -27.55 15.05
N LEU A 250 -8.53 -26.53 15.85
CA LEU A 250 -8.54 -26.62 17.32
C LEU A 250 -9.96 -26.85 17.84
N VAL A 251 -10.93 -26.05 17.40
CA VAL A 251 -12.35 -26.20 17.78
C VAL A 251 -12.87 -27.60 17.46
N SER A 252 -12.61 -28.09 16.26
CA SER A 252 -13.06 -29.43 15.84
C SER A 252 -12.46 -30.55 16.68
N ARG A 253 -11.18 -30.44 17.06
CA ARG A 253 -10.52 -31.41 17.97
C ARG A 253 -11.11 -31.38 19.38
N ASP A 254 -11.38 -30.20 19.91
CA ASP A 254 -11.94 -30.06 21.25
C ASP A 254 -13.37 -30.58 21.33
N LEU A 255 -14.21 -30.34 20.31
CA LEU A 255 -15.54 -30.92 20.21
C LEU A 255 -15.50 -32.45 20.08
N GLY A 256 -14.58 -33.02 19.31
CA GLY A 256 -14.37 -34.44 19.24
C GLY A 256 -14.01 -35.09 20.57
N ARG A 257 -13.13 -34.45 21.36
CA ARG A 257 -12.77 -34.89 22.68
C ARG A 257 -13.96 -34.84 23.65
N MET A 258 -14.76 -33.77 23.59
CA MET A 258 -15.95 -33.61 24.44
C MET A 258 -16.99 -34.71 24.15
N HIS A 259 -17.24 -35.04 22.92
CA HIS A 259 -18.14 -36.13 22.51
C HIS A 259 -17.65 -37.49 23.04
N MET A 260 -16.35 -37.78 22.98
CA MET A 260 -15.75 -39.02 23.49
C MET A 260 -15.94 -39.12 25.00
N LEU A 261 -15.73 -38.03 25.75
CA LEU A 261 -15.91 -38.02 27.21
C LEU A 261 -17.37 -38.22 27.60
N MET A 262 -18.31 -37.59 26.93
CA MET A 262 -19.75 -37.78 27.18
C MET A 262 -20.21 -39.20 26.87
N ALA A 263 -19.73 -39.80 25.77
CA ALA A 263 -20.02 -41.19 25.44
C ALA A 263 -19.51 -42.17 26.50
N GLN A 264 -18.31 -41.93 27.02
CA GLN A 264 -17.72 -42.76 28.06
C GLN A 264 -18.48 -42.65 29.39
N ASP A 265 -18.93 -41.44 29.79
CA ASP A 265 -19.71 -41.22 31.00
C ASP A 265 -21.08 -41.92 30.92
N ASN A 266 -21.72 -41.87 29.77
CA ASN A 266 -22.99 -42.57 29.50
C ASN A 266 -22.84 -44.11 29.61
N ILE A 267 -21.74 -44.68 29.09
CA ILE A 267 -21.46 -46.14 29.21
C ILE A 267 -21.27 -46.53 30.66
N VAL A 268 -20.52 -45.73 31.44
CA VAL A 268 -20.30 -45.99 32.88
C VAL A 268 -21.61 -45.96 33.66
N ARG A 269 -22.48 -44.97 33.41
CA ARG A 269 -23.80 -44.85 34.06
C ARG A 269 -24.71 -46.04 33.76
N LEU A 270 -24.77 -46.48 32.48
CA LEU A 270 -25.56 -47.63 32.08
C LEU A 270 -25.03 -48.93 32.68
N GLY A 271 -23.70 -49.12 32.78
CA GLY A 271 -23.06 -50.25 33.43
C GLY A 271 -23.32 -50.31 34.93
N GLY A 272 -23.32 -49.18 35.64
CA GLY A 272 -23.67 -49.06 37.05
C GLY A 272 -25.12 -49.43 37.32
N GLN A 273 -26.09 -48.94 36.55
CA GLN A 273 -27.51 -49.27 36.69
C GLN A 273 -27.80 -50.75 36.47
N SER A 274 -27.09 -51.41 35.56
CA SER A 274 -27.25 -52.86 35.36
C SER A 274 -26.71 -53.71 36.52
N HIS A 275 -25.70 -53.21 37.25
CA HIS A 275 -25.16 -53.90 38.42
C HIS A 275 -26.08 -53.75 39.62
N ASP A 276 -26.63 -52.54 39.85
CA ASP A 276 -27.57 -52.29 40.94
C ASP A 276 -28.92 -53.01 40.73
N ALA A 277 -29.40 -53.10 39.49
CA ALA A 277 -30.59 -53.87 39.15
C ALA A 277 -30.43 -55.39 39.37
N ARG A 278 -29.21 -55.93 39.20
CA ARG A 278 -28.89 -57.32 39.50
C ARG A 278 -28.78 -57.60 41.00
N ALA A 279 -28.20 -56.69 41.78
CA ALA A 279 -28.09 -56.79 43.24
C ALA A 279 -29.45 -56.64 43.95
N ALA A 280 -30.42 -55.98 43.34
CA ALA A 280 -31.78 -55.86 43.87
C ALA A 280 -32.73 -57.06 43.55
N ALA A 281 -32.27 -57.94 42.65
CA ALA A 281 -33.04 -59.11 42.19
C ALA A 281 -32.58 -60.43 42.89
N GLU A 282 -31.50 -60.39 43.68
CA GLU A 282 -31.08 -61.46 44.64
C GLU A 282 -31.58 -61.21 46.04
#